data_67991faaf95f1c4dd65b95807737de92
#
_entry.id   67991faaf95f1c4dd65b95807737de92
#
_cell.length_a   1.000
_cell.length_b   1.000
_cell.length_c   1.000
_cell.angle_alpha   90.00
_cell.angle_beta   90.00
_cell.angle_gamma   90.00
#
_symmetry.space_group_name_H-M   'P 1'
#
loop_
_entity.id
_entity.type
_entity.pdbx_description
1 polymer ?
#
loop_
_entity_poly.entity_id
_entity_poly.type
_entity_poly.pdbx_seq_one_letter_code
_entity_poly.pdbx_strand_id
1 'polypeptide(L)'
;FEGPCADVEEAVWYIDKLNAEAGFEAFSFCLDVGHANLYARNLREYIKALGHRLGIMHIHDNDGQTDLHMLPYSYVRNNGKDHIIDWDGFIAGLREIGYRGNICFETFRCMSAFPKDVHPQLLDLICALGRHFVNAITAE
;
A
#
# COMPACT_ATOMS: atom_id res chain seq x y z
N PHE A 1 -18.09 7.22 -0.53
CA PHE A 1 -17.81 8.04 -1.74
C PHE A 1 -16.56 7.45 -2.40
N GLU A 2 -16.73 6.65 -3.44
CA GLU A 2 -15.62 6.11 -4.21
C GLU A 2 -15.08 7.21 -5.14
N GLY A 3 -13.81 7.53 -4.99
CA GLY A 3 -13.11 8.47 -5.89
C GLY A 3 -12.74 7.82 -7.23
N PRO A 4 -12.23 8.62 -8.20
CA PRO A 4 -11.69 8.08 -9.44
C PRO A 4 -10.62 7.02 -9.15
N CYS A 5 -10.57 5.96 -9.95
CA CYS A 5 -9.62 4.85 -9.82
C CYS A 5 -9.73 4.04 -8.51
N ALA A 6 -10.85 4.10 -7.81
CA ALA A 6 -11.13 3.19 -6.69
C ALA A 6 -11.28 1.73 -7.15
N ASP A 7 -11.70 1.55 -8.40
CA ASP A 7 -11.75 0.27 -9.09
C ASP A 7 -10.49 0.04 -9.92
N VAL A 8 -9.95 -1.17 -9.88
CA VAL A 8 -8.67 -1.48 -10.54
C VAL A 8 -8.77 -1.48 -12.06
N GLU A 9 -9.90 -1.91 -12.61
CA GLU A 9 -10.12 -1.90 -14.05
C GLU A 9 -10.17 -0.46 -14.58
N GLU A 10 -10.80 0.45 -13.83
CA GLU A 10 -10.78 1.87 -14.15
C GLU A 10 -9.37 2.47 -14.08
N ALA A 11 -8.61 2.14 -13.03
CA ALA A 11 -7.23 2.58 -12.88
C ALA A 11 -6.34 2.11 -14.04
N VAL A 12 -6.43 0.84 -14.39
CA VAL A 12 -5.71 0.25 -15.53
C VAL A 12 -6.08 0.97 -16.84
N TRP A 13 -7.38 1.19 -17.08
CA TRP A 13 -7.84 1.85 -18.29
C TRP A 13 -7.31 3.28 -18.42
N TYR A 14 -7.34 4.07 -17.33
CA TYR A 14 -6.83 5.44 -17.35
C TYR A 14 -5.33 5.49 -17.59
N ILE A 15 -4.53 4.66 -16.92
CA ILE A 15 -3.08 4.63 -17.10
C ILE A 15 -2.72 4.24 -18.53
N ASP A 16 -3.35 3.20 -19.07
CA ASP A 16 -3.10 2.76 -20.44
C ASP A 16 -3.46 3.84 -21.46
N LYS A 17 -4.62 4.48 -21.30
CA LYS A 17 -5.06 5.56 -22.16
C LYS A 17 -4.11 6.75 -22.14
N LEU A 18 -3.72 7.20 -20.95
CA LEU A 18 -2.81 8.33 -20.79
C LEU A 18 -1.43 8.05 -21.41
N ASN A 19 -0.91 6.84 -21.21
CA ASN A 19 0.36 6.43 -21.79
C ASN A 19 0.29 6.30 -23.33
N ALA A 20 -0.82 5.80 -23.85
CA ALA A 20 -1.04 5.75 -25.29
C ALA A 20 -1.11 7.16 -25.91
N GLU A 21 -1.78 8.11 -25.25
CA GLU A 21 -1.85 9.51 -25.70
C GLU A 21 -0.49 10.22 -25.60
N ALA A 22 0.31 9.89 -24.57
CA ALA A 22 1.67 10.42 -24.41
C ALA A 22 2.67 9.82 -25.42
N GLY A 23 2.41 8.61 -25.92
CA GLY A 23 3.32 7.87 -26.80
C GLY A 23 4.49 7.19 -26.09
N PHE A 24 4.51 7.17 -24.77
CA PHE A 24 5.48 6.48 -23.91
C PHE A 24 4.91 6.26 -22.52
N GLU A 25 5.55 5.45 -21.68
CA GLU A 25 5.14 5.23 -20.29
C GLU A 25 5.46 6.46 -19.41
N ALA A 26 4.55 7.46 -19.43
CA ALA A 26 4.67 8.69 -18.67
C ALA A 26 3.94 8.63 -17.32
N PHE A 27 2.96 7.75 -17.19
CA PHE A 27 2.07 7.66 -16.05
C PHE A 27 2.15 6.27 -15.42
N SER A 28 2.13 6.22 -14.11
CA SER A 28 2.03 4.99 -13.34
C SER A 28 1.03 5.18 -12.20
N PHE A 29 0.59 4.07 -11.60
CA PHE A 29 -0.34 4.11 -10.48
C PHE A 29 0.41 4.21 -9.15
N CYS A 30 -0.08 5.08 -8.26
CA CYS A 30 0.31 5.13 -6.86
C CYS A 30 -0.74 4.37 -6.05
N LEU A 31 -0.40 3.19 -5.56
CA LEU A 31 -1.31 2.42 -4.71
C LEU A 31 -1.19 2.89 -3.26
N ASP A 32 -2.29 3.43 -2.73
CA ASP A 32 -2.44 3.64 -1.31
C ASP A 32 -3.07 2.41 -0.67
N VAL A 33 -2.27 1.71 0.14
CA VAL A 33 -2.65 0.43 0.74
C VAL A 33 -3.74 0.60 1.80
N GLY A 34 -3.66 1.67 2.59
CA GLY A 34 -4.67 1.98 3.59
C GLY A 34 -6.01 2.35 2.96
N HIS A 35 -6.00 3.16 1.92
CA HIS A 35 -7.23 3.49 1.18
C HIS A 35 -7.83 2.25 0.50
N ALA A 36 -7.04 1.37 -0.07
CA ALA A 36 -7.55 0.11 -0.62
C ALA A 36 -8.26 -0.74 0.46
N ASN A 37 -7.76 -0.75 1.70
CA ASN A 37 -8.41 -1.41 2.83
C ASN A 37 -9.75 -0.76 3.21
N LEU A 38 -9.86 0.56 3.18
CA LEU A 38 -11.13 1.28 3.44
C LEU A 38 -12.23 0.88 2.44
N TYR A 39 -11.85 0.52 1.22
CA TYR A 39 -12.77 0.01 0.19
C TYR A 39 -12.89 -1.53 0.18
N ALA A 40 -12.37 -2.21 1.20
CA ALA A 40 -12.37 -3.67 1.32
C ALA A 40 -11.82 -4.39 0.08
N ARG A 41 -10.82 -3.82 -0.58
CA ARG A 41 -10.22 -4.41 -1.79
C ARG A 41 -9.30 -5.58 -1.41
N ASN A 42 -9.34 -6.63 -2.22
CA ASN A 42 -8.34 -7.69 -2.14
C ASN A 42 -7.02 -7.19 -2.71
N LEU A 43 -6.06 -6.86 -1.85
CA LEU A 43 -4.79 -6.25 -2.25
C LEU A 43 -4.00 -7.12 -3.24
N ARG A 44 -3.99 -8.44 -3.05
CA ARG A 44 -3.27 -9.34 -3.97
C ARG A 44 -3.81 -9.24 -5.39
N GLU A 45 -5.13 -9.36 -5.55
CA GLU A 45 -5.77 -9.29 -6.86
C GLU A 45 -5.67 -7.87 -7.46
N TYR A 46 -5.79 -6.84 -6.63
CA TYR A 46 -5.63 -5.46 -7.06
C TYR A 46 -4.21 -5.20 -7.61
N ILE A 47 -3.17 -5.62 -6.88
CA ILE A 47 -1.77 -5.48 -7.30
C ILE A 47 -1.49 -6.28 -8.57
N LYS A 48 -2.01 -7.50 -8.68
CA LYS A 48 -1.86 -8.32 -9.89
C LYS A 48 -2.48 -7.65 -11.12
N ALA A 49 -3.66 -7.08 -10.97
CA ALA A 49 -4.34 -6.38 -12.06
C ALA A 49 -3.59 -5.13 -12.52
N LEU A 50 -3.00 -4.36 -11.59
CA LEU A 50 -2.13 -3.22 -11.92
C LEU A 50 -0.89 -3.67 -12.69
N GLY A 51 -0.23 -4.76 -12.26
CA GLY A 51 0.98 -5.27 -12.89
C GLY A 51 2.09 -4.21 -13.00
N HIS A 52 2.65 -4.04 -14.21
CA HIS A 52 3.73 -3.06 -14.49
C HIS A 52 3.30 -1.60 -14.30
N ARG A 53 2.01 -1.31 -14.21
CA ARG A 53 1.47 0.06 -14.01
C ARG A 53 1.67 0.55 -12.58
N LEU A 54 1.93 -0.36 -11.63
CA LEU A 54 2.23 0.00 -10.24
C LEU A 54 3.63 0.60 -10.14
N GLY A 55 3.72 1.93 -10.05
CA GLY A 55 4.99 2.66 -9.98
C GLY A 55 5.48 2.93 -8.57
N ILE A 56 4.56 3.28 -7.68
CA ILE A 56 4.85 3.64 -6.29
C ILE A 56 3.68 3.22 -5.38
N MET A 57 3.92 3.15 -4.08
CA MET A 57 2.87 2.89 -3.11
C MET A 57 3.05 3.72 -1.85
N HIS A 58 1.93 4.07 -1.22
CA HIS A 58 1.87 4.59 0.14
C HIS A 58 1.43 3.46 1.07
N ILE A 59 2.23 3.19 2.10
CA ILE A 59 1.98 2.12 3.05
C ILE A 59 1.66 2.69 4.41
N HIS A 60 0.47 2.41 4.87
CA HIS A 60 0.01 2.65 6.23
C HIS A 60 -1.08 1.65 6.60
N ASP A 61 -1.32 1.48 7.88
CA ASP A 61 -2.35 0.60 8.41
C ASP A 61 -3.57 1.38 8.92
N ASN A 62 -4.73 0.74 8.92
CA ASN A 62 -5.97 1.25 9.49
C ASN A 62 -6.93 0.11 9.86
N ASP A 63 -8.05 0.47 10.50
CA ASP A 63 -9.09 -0.47 10.94
C ASP A 63 -10.12 -0.84 9.85
N GLY A 64 -9.92 -0.39 8.62
CA GLY A 64 -10.87 -0.56 7.52
C GLY A 64 -12.09 0.38 7.59
N GLN A 65 -12.11 1.35 8.51
CA GLN A 65 -13.20 2.30 8.70
C GLN A 65 -12.71 3.76 8.72
N THR A 66 -11.53 3.98 9.26
CA THR A 66 -10.95 5.30 9.49
C THR A 66 -9.56 5.39 8.88
N ASP A 67 -9.27 6.48 8.20
CA ASP A 67 -7.97 6.76 7.60
C ASP A 67 -6.93 7.15 8.67
N LEU A 68 -6.34 6.13 9.32
CA LEU A 68 -5.56 6.29 10.56
C LEU A 68 -4.06 6.52 10.35
N HIS A 69 -3.50 6.13 9.22
CA HIS A 69 -2.06 6.24 8.94
C HIS A 69 -1.16 5.64 10.03
N MET A 70 -1.50 4.44 10.49
CA MET A 70 -0.74 3.71 11.50
C MET A 70 0.40 2.90 10.88
N LEU A 71 1.30 2.39 11.72
CA LEU A 71 2.35 1.48 11.26
C LEU A 71 1.74 0.17 10.73
N PRO A 72 2.30 -0.44 9.68
CA PRO A 72 1.93 -1.78 9.25
C PRO A 72 1.95 -2.78 10.42
N TYR A 73 1.01 -3.70 10.42
CA TYR A 73 0.79 -4.70 11.48
C TYR A 73 0.33 -4.14 12.83
N SER A 74 -0.07 -2.85 12.89
CA SER A 74 -0.55 -2.23 14.14
C SER A 74 -1.97 -2.65 14.51
N TYR A 75 -2.77 -3.05 13.52
CA TYR A 75 -4.13 -3.48 13.76
C TYR A 75 -4.23 -4.99 13.92
N VAL A 76 -4.81 -5.38 15.05
CA VAL A 76 -5.12 -6.77 15.36
C VAL A 76 -6.64 -6.94 15.25
N ARG A 77 -7.09 -7.98 14.55
CA ARG A 77 -8.51 -8.28 14.38
C ARG A 77 -9.24 -8.32 15.72
N ASN A 78 -10.17 -7.41 15.93
CA ASN A 78 -10.99 -7.35 17.12
C ASN A 78 -12.35 -8.02 16.84
N ASN A 79 -12.55 -9.25 17.32
CA ASN A 79 -13.80 -10.02 17.22
C ASN A 79 -14.38 -10.20 15.80
N GLY A 80 -13.58 -10.18 14.77
CA GLY A 80 -13.97 -10.55 13.40
C GLY A 80 -14.83 -9.52 12.65
N LYS A 81 -14.91 -8.28 13.15
CA LYS A 81 -15.69 -7.19 12.53
C LYS A 81 -14.85 -6.18 11.74
N ASP A 82 -13.54 -6.22 11.93
CA ASP A 82 -12.64 -5.24 11.32
C ASP A 82 -12.04 -5.78 10.03
N HIS A 83 -11.99 -4.94 9.00
CA HIS A 83 -11.19 -5.21 7.82
C HIS A 83 -9.74 -4.85 8.14
N ILE A 84 -8.93 -5.86 8.46
CA ILE A 84 -7.48 -5.70 8.59
C ILE A 84 -6.82 -5.90 7.23
N ILE A 85 -5.74 -5.19 7.00
CA ILE A 85 -4.94 -5.35 5.79
C ILE A 85 -4.36 -6.77 5.75
N ASP A 86 -4.56 -7.46 4.63
CA ASP A 86 -3.92 -8.73 4.32
C ASP A 86 -2.48 -8.48 3.84
N TRP A 87 -1.56 -8.35 4.80
CA TRP A 87 -0.14 -8.12 4.50
C TRP A 87 0.52 -9.30 3.77
N ASP A 88 0.07 -10.53 4.02
CA ASP A 88 0.56 -11.70 3.29
C ASP A 88 0.11 -11.67 1.83
N GLY A 89 -1.14 -11.32 1.58
CA GLY A 89 -1.66 -11.10 0.24
C GLY A 89 -0.99 -9.93 -0.48
N PHE A 90 -0.71 -8.84 0.22
CA PHE A 90 0.06 -7.70 -0.29
C PHE A 90 1.46 -8.13 -0.76
N ILE A 91 2.22 -8.82 0.09
CA ILE A 91 3.56 -9.34 -0.24
C ILE A 91 3.48 -10.30 -1.42
N ALA A 92 2.51 -11.24 -1.41
CA ALA A 92 2.34 -12.20 -2.49
C ALA A 92 2.06 -11.51 -3.83
N GLY A 93 1.17 -10.51 -3.86
CA GLY A 93 0.86 -9.74 -5.05
C GLY A 93 2.09 -9.03 -5.63
N LEU A 94 2.89 -8.39 -4.78
CA LEU A 94 4.13 -7.70 -5.21
C LEU A 94 5.19 -8.67 -5.74
N ARG A 95 5.30 -9.86 -5.15
CA ARG A 95 6.19 -10.93 -5.68
C ARG A 95 5.74 -11.41 -7.05
N GLU A 96 4.44 -11.65 -7.22
CA GLU A 96 3.86 -12.16 -8.47
C GLU A 96 4.08 -11.20 -9.64
N ILE A 97 4.03 -9.89 -9.41
CA ILE A 97 4.31 -8.90 -10.47
C ILE A 97 5.80 -8.54 -10.59
N GLY A 98 6.67 -9.11 -9.74
CA GLY A 98 8.09 -8.81 -9.73
C GLY A 98 8.40 -7.36 -9.39
N TYR A 99 7.64 -6.75 -8.46
CA TYR A 99 7.79 -5.33 -8.11
C TYR A 99 9.21 -4.99 -7.65
N ARG A 100 9.76 -3.88 -8.18
CA ARG A 100 11.10 -3.35 -7.87
C ARG A 100 11.10 -1.85 -7.58
N GLY A 101 9.91 -1.26 -7.44
CA GLY A 101 9.76 0.17 -7.13
C GLY A 101 9.98 0.50 -5.66
N ASN A 102 9.68 1.74 -5.30
CA ASN A 102 9.85 2.24 -3.94
C ASN A 102 8.69 1.82 -3.03
N ILE A 103 9.02 1.55 -1.76
CA ILE A 103 8.08 1.36 -0.66
C ILE A 103 8.10 2.64 0.18
N CYS A 104 7.00 3.41 0.15
CA CYS A 104 6.90 4.67 0.86
C CYS A 104 5.94 4.53 2.04
N PHE A 105 6.44 4.78 3.25
CA PHE A 105 5.61 4.78 4.46
C PHE A 105 4.93 6.14 4.64
N GLU A 106 3.63 6.13 4.76
CA GLU A 106 2.84 7.32 5.05
C GLU A 106 2.24 7.24 6.47
N THR A 107 3.13 7.27 7.47
CA THR A 107 2.80 7.00 8.87
C THR A 107 2.94 8.25 9.76
N PHE A 108 2.74 9.44 9.21
CA PHE A 108 2.95 10.71 9.90
C PHE A 108 2.04 10.90 11.12
N ARG A 109 0.80 10.38 11.09
CA ARG A 109 -0.14 10.45 12.24
C ARG A 109 0.37 9.58 13.40
N CYS A 110 0.90 8.39 13.10
CA CYS A 110 1.54 7.57 14.10
C CYS A 110 2.72 8.31 14.75
N MET A 111 3.61 8.90 13.92
CA MET A 111 4.75 9.68 14.45
C MET A 111 4.30 10.81 15.38
N SER A 112 3.26 11.57 14.99
CA SER A 112 2.78 12.70 15.78
C SER A 112 2.04 12.31 17.07
N ALA A 113 1.62 11.06 17.21
CA ALA A 113 1.01 10.54 18.43
C ALA A 113 2.00 10.27 19.56
N PHE A 114 3.30 10.20 19.26
CA PHE A 114 4.36 9.91 20.23
C PHE A 114 5.15 11.17 20.62
N PRO A 115 5.70 11.23 21.84
CA PRO A 115 6.63 12.28 22.23
C PRO A 115 7.86 12.31 21.32
N LYS A 116 8.42 13.51 21.09
CA LYS A 116 9.52 13.70 20.14
C LYS A 116 10.81 12.94 20.48
N ASP A 117 11.04 12.69 21.75
CA ASP A 117 12.24 11.98 22.27
C ASP A 117 12.23 10.48 21.92
N VAL A 118 11.06 9.91 21.56
CA VAL A 118 10.95 8.51 21.08
C VAL A 118 10.86 8.39 19.55
N HIS A 119 10.84 9.50 18.80
CA HIS A 119 10.80 9.46 17.34
C HIS A 119 11.96 8.69 16.69
N PRO A 120 13.23 8.76 17.20
CA PRO A 120 14.30 7.93 16.64
C PRO A 120 13.98 6.43 16.64
N GLN A 121 13.42 5.91 17.74
CA GLN A 121 13.06 4.50 17.86
C GLN A 121 11.90 4.12 16.92
N LEU A 122 10.94 5.04 16.70
CA LEU A 122 9.88 4.84 15.71
C LEU A 122 10.43 4.78 14.29
N LEU A 123 11.38 5.64 13.94
CA LEU A 123 12.04 5.60 12.63
C LEU A 123 12.85 4.31 12.46
N ASP A 124 13.52 3.82 13.49
CA ASP A 124 14.21 2.53 13.45
C ASP A 124 13.24 1.38 13.21
N LEU A 125 12.05 1.42 13.85
CA LEU A 125 11.00 0.44 13.61
C LEU A 125 10.45 0.51 12.18
N ILE A 126 10.18 1.71 11.65
CA ILE A 126 9.74 1.90 10.25
C ILE A 126 10.78 1.34 9.29
N CYS A 127 12.07 1.62 9.51
CA CYS A 127 13.15 1.05 8.72
C CYS A 127 13.22 -0.49 8.80
N ALA A 128 12.96 -1.04 9.99
CA ALA A 128 12.92 -2.50 10.17
C ALA A 128 11.75 -3.14 9.40
N LEU A 129 10.55 -2.53 9.44
CA LEU A 129 9.39 -2.93 8.65
C LEU A 129 9.67 -2.83 7.14
N GLY A 130 10.33 -1.75 6.71
CA GLY A 130 10.75 -1.61 5.30
C GLY A 130 11.66 -2.74 4.86
N ARG A 131 12.68 -3.09 5.66
CA ARG A 131 13.56 -4.23 5.38
C ARG A 131 12.80 -5.57 5.38
N HIS A 132 11.83 -5.74 6.29
CA HIS A 132 10.98 -6.92 6.30
C HIS A 132 10.23 -7.09 4.97
N PHE A 133 9.53 -6.04 4.50
CA PHE A 133 8.83 -6.07 3.22
C PHE A 133 9.78 -6.36 2.05
N VAL A 134 10.90 -5.64 1.96
CA VAL A 134 11.88 -5.87 0.89
C VAL A 134 12.34 -7.33 0.88
N ASN A 135 12.74 -7.86 2.02
CA ASN A 135 13.20 -9.25 2.12
C ASN A 135 12.08 -10.22 1.74
N ALA A 136 10.85 -10.00 2.21
CA ALA A 136 9.73 -10.89 1.90
C ALA A 136 9.33 -10.83 0.42
N ILE A 137 9.38 -9.66 -0.22
CA ILE A 137 9.05 -9.47 -1.64
C ILE A 137 10.13 -10.06 -2.55
N THR A 138 11.40 -10.02 -2.14
CA THR A 138 12.54 -10.47 -2.97
C THR A 138 13.00 -11.88 -2.66
N ALA A 139 12.44 -12.54 -1.66
CA ALA A 139 12.75 -13.94 -1.36
C ALA A 139 12.42 -14.85 -2.55
N GLU A 140 13.36 -15.73 -2.91
CA GLU A 140 13.20 -16.76 -3.95
C GLU A 140 12.27 -17.90 -3.50
#